data_a6be8587b0e39d61ffb640594f63f138
#
_entry.id   a6be8587b0e39d61ffb640594f63f138
#
_cell.length_a   1.000
_cell.length_b   1.000
_cell.length_c   1.000
_cell.angle_alpha   90.00
_cell.angle_beta   90.00
_cell.angle_gamma   90.00
#
_symmetry.space_group_name_H-M   'P 1'
#
loop_
_entity.id
_entity.type
_entity.pdbx_description
1 polymer ?
#
loop_
_entity_poly.entity_id
_entity_poly.type
_entity_poly.pdbx_seq_one_letter_code
_entity_poly.pdbx_strand_id
1 'polypeptide(L)'
;MANELALKYGCNPNQKPARIFMKEGELPIEVLNGRPGYINLLDAFNSWQLVQELKEATGLPAAASFKHVSPAGAAVAIEMSETLKKIYFVDDLPLSPLATAYARARGADRMSSYGDFIALSDTCDVETARLINREVSDGVIAPDYTPEALEILRNKRKGTYNIIKIDLAYRPAPIEHKDVFGITFEQGRNELKIDETLLQEMPTRNQEIPAEAKRDLLIALITLKYTQSNSVCYAKDGQAIGIGAGQQSRIHCTRLAGNKADIWYLRQHPKVMNLPWKEKIRRADRDNTIDIYISDDYMDVLTDGTWEQSVSYTHLRAHETG
;
A
#
# COMPACT_ATOMS: atom_id res chain seq x y z
N MET A 1 -7.60 19.27 -21.24
CA MET A 1 -7.19 17.85 -21.04
C MET A 1 -8.05 16.97 -21.95
N ALA A 2 -7.67 15.74 -22.24
CA ALA A 2 -8.47 14.85 -23.08
C ALA A 2 -9.60 14.21 -22.27
N ASN A 3 -10.71 13.86 -22.92
CA ASN A 3 -11.81 13.14 -22.27
C ASN A 3 -11.61 11.61 -22.27
N GLU A 4 -10.56 11.11 -22.94
CA GLU A 4 -10.21 9.69 -22.96
C GLU A 4 -8.71 9.43 -22.98
N LEU A 5 -8.32 8.24 -22.56
CA LEU A 5 -6.97 7.70 -22.64
C LEU A 5 -7.02 6.26 -23.16
N ALA A 6 -6.43 6.02 -24.33
CA ALA A 6 -6.31 4.68 -24.90
C ALA A 6 -5.29 3.86 -24.09
N LEU A 7 -5.63 2.59 -23.85
CA LEU A 7 -4.80 1.64 -23.11
C LEU A 7 -4.31 0.52 -24.03
N LYS A 8 -3.20 -0.09 -23.67
CA LYS A 8 -2.62 -1.19 -24.45
C LYS A 8 -3.54 -2.41 -24.51
N TYR A 9 -4.22 -2.72 -23.42
CA TYR A 9 -5.21 -3.78 -23.24
C TYR A 9 -5.97 -3.56 -21.91
N GLY A 10 -7.06 -4.30 -21.68
CA GLY A 10 -7.86 -4.27 -20.47
C GLY A 10 -7.21 -5.02 -19.30
N CYS A 11 -8.01 -5.78 -18.53
CA CYS A 11 -7.46 -6.58 -17.42
C CYS A 11 -6.46 -7.64 -17.90
N ASN A 12 -6.68 -8.20 -19.09
CA ASN A 12 -5.82 -9.20 -19.67
C ASN A 12 -5.34 -8.80 -21.09
N PRO A 13 -4.18 -9.29 -21.56
CA PRO A 13 -3.59 -8.89 -22.85
C PRO A 13 -4.48 -9.12 -24.08
N ASN A 14 -5.41 -10.06 -24.02
CA ASN A 14 -6.37 -10.36 -25.09
C ASN A 14 -7.60 -9.43 -25.11
N GLN A 15 -7.81 -8.63 -24.06
CA GLN A 15 -8.95 -7.71 -23.95
C GLN A 15 -8.64 -6.39 -24.64
N LYS A 16 -8.93 -6.34 -25.94
CA LYS A 16 -8.73 -5.18 -26.81
C LYS A 16 -9.97 -4.92 -27.66
N PRO A 17 -10.29 -3.65 -27.93
CA PRO A 17 -9.63 -2.42 -27.50
C PRO A 17 -9.83 -2.15 -26.02
N ALA A 18 -9.01 -1.23 -25.43
CA ALA A 18 -9.16 -0.78 -24.05
C ALA A 18 -8.90 0.73 -23.94
N ARG A 19 -9.68 1.40 -23.10
CA ARG A 19 -9.53 2.83 -22.79
C ARG A 19 -10.19 3.16 -21.47
N ILE A 20 -9.80 4.30 -20.88
CA ILE A 20 -10.63 5.00 -19.90
C ILE A 20 -11.17 6.27 -20.56
N PHE A 21 -12.37 6.69 -20.17
CA PHE A 21 -12.98 7.91 -20.70
C PHE A 21 -14.03 8.48 -19.75
N MET A 22 -14.27 9.76 -19.87
CA MET A 22 -15.39 10.45 -19.22
C MET A 22 -16.54 10.59 -20.22
N LYS A 23 -17.78 10.31 -19.78
CA LYS A 23 -18.99 10.55 -20.61
C LYS A 23 -19.17 12.04 -20.85
N GLU A 24 -18.85 12.86 -19.85
CA GLU A 24 -18.92 14.31 -19.87
C GLU A 24 -17.68 14.90 -19.23
N GLY A 25 -17.18 16.00 -19.79
CA GLY A 25 -15.99 16.68 -19.29
C GLY A 25 -14.66 15.99 -19.68
N GLU A 26 -13.62 16.40 -19.01
CA GLU A 26 -12.26 15.93 -19.21
C GLU A 26 -11.86 14.92 -18.12
N LEU A 27 -10.89 14.07 -18.41
CA LEU A 27 -10.31 13.17 -17.40
C LEU A 27 -9.69 14.00 -16.26
N PRO A 28 -9.99 13.69 -15.00
CA PRO A 28 -9.44 14.43 -13.84
C PRO A 28 -7.98 14.08 -13.53
N ILE A 29 -7.27 13.54 -14.51
CA ILE A 29 -5.86 13.12 -14.38
C ILE A 29 -5.02 13.61 -15.56
N GLU A 30 -3.74 13.76 -15.27
CA GLU A 30 -2.69 13.95 -16.27
C GLU A 30 -1.61 12.87 -16.06
N VAL A 31 -1.27 12.12 -17.10
CA VAL A 31 -0.15 11.17 -17.08
C VAL A 31 1.12 11.94 -17.41
N LEU A 32 1.91 12.27 -16.37
CA LEU A 32 3.14 13.06 -16.50
C LEU A 32 4.30 12.24 -17.05
N ASN A 33 4.26 10.91 -16.88
CA ASN A 33 5.26 9.98 -17.39
C ASN A 33 4.70 8.55 -17.43
N GLY A 34 5.25 7.71 -18.30
CA GLY A 34 4.91 6.30 -18.43
C GLY A 34 3.66 6.05 -19.29
N ARG A 35 3.15 4.82 -19.19
CA ARG A 35 1.93 4.36 -19.84
C ARG A 35 1.19 3.40 -18.90
N PRO A 36 0.40 3.92 -17.96
CA PRO A 36 -0.30 3.08 -17.00
C PRO A 36 -1.28 2.15 -17.70
N GLY A 37 -1.32 0.90 -17.27
CA GLY A 37 -2.26 -0.10 -17.75
C GLY A 37 -3.62 0.01 -17.03
N TYR A 38 -4.57 -0.81 -17.47
CA TYR A 38 -5.93 -0.86 -16.93
C TYR A 38 -5.94 -1.11 -15.40
N ILE A 39 -5.22 -2.12 -14.93
CA ILE A 39 -5.13 -2.44 -13.50
C ILE A 39 -4.40 -1.32 -12.73
N ASN A 40 -3.33 -0.75 -13.30
CA ASN A 40 -2.64 0.38 -12.66
C ASN A 40 -3.57 1.57 -12.40
N LEU A 41 -4.48 1.86 -13.34
CA LEU A 41 -5.45 2.95 -13.17
C LEU A 41 -6.54 2.61 -12.15
N LEU A 42 -6.99 1.35 -12.07
CA LEU A 42 -7.88 0.92 -11.01
C LEU A 42 -7.20 1.05 -9.62
N ASP A 43 -5.93 0.62 -9.51
CA ASP A 43 -5.14 0.82 -8.29
C ASP A 43 -5.01 2.30 -7.95
N ALA A 44 -4.66 3.15 -8.94
CA ALA A 44 -4.50 4.59 -8.76
C ALA A 44 -5.76 5.26 -8.22
N PHE A 45 -6.91 5.00 -8.83
CA PHE A 45 -8.16 5.69 -8.45
C PHE A 45 -8.73 5.19 -7.12
N ASN A 46 -8.60 3.91 -6.81
CA ASN A 46 -9.05 3.39 -5.51
C ASN A 46 -8.13 3.85 -4.38
N SER A 47 -6.81 3.79 -4.59
CA SER A 47 -5.84 4.25 -3.59
C SER A 47 -5.91 5.75 -3.35
N TRP A 48 -6.17 6.53 -4.40
CA TRP A 48 -6.36 7.99 -4.28
C TRP A 48 -7.52 8.35 -3.36
N GLN A 49 -8.68 7.73 -3.55
CA GLN A 49 -9.84 7.95 -2.69
C GLN A 49 -9.52 7.59 -1.23
N LEU A 50 -8.85 6.47 -1.01
CA LEU A 50 -8.44 6.03 0.31
C LEU A 50 -7.55 7.07 1.02
N VAL A 51 -6.51 7.58 0.37
CA VAL A 51 -5.60 8.54 1.03
C VAL A 51 -6.23 9.90 1.26
N GLN A 52 -7.17 10.33 0.41
CA GLN A 52 -7.96 11.54 0.65
C GLN A 52 -8.81 11.40 1.92
N GLU A 53 -9.53 10.29 2.08
CA GLU A 53 -10.35 10.05 3.26
C GLU A 53 -9.49 9.90 4.53
N LEU A 54 -8.33 9.25 4.45
CA LEU A 54 -7.39 9.18 5.57
C LEU A 54 -6.93 10.56 6.02
N LYS A 55 -6.55 11.41 5.06
CA LYS A 55 -6.13 12.79 5.36
C LYS A 55 -7.27 13.61 5.94
N GLU A 56 -8.48 13.50 5.40
CA GLU A 56 -9.65 14.21 5.90
C GLU A 56 -10.01 13.77 7.33
N ALA A 57 -9.98 12.47 7.62
CA ALA A 57 -10.34 11.92 8.92
C ALA A 57 -9.30 12.20 10.02
N THR A 58 -8.01 12.29 9.66
CA THR A 58 -6.92 12.38 10.64
C THR A 58 -6.20 13.74 10.67
N GLY A 59 -6.37 14.55 9.62
CA GLY A 59 -5.61 15.80 9.44
C GLY A 59 -4.13 15.60 9.11
N LEU A 60 -3.67 14.37 8.89
CA LEU A 60 -2.27 14.02 8.67
C LEU A 60 -2.03 13.65 7.18
N PRO A 61 -0.84 13.91 6.65
CA PRO A 61 -0.43 13.34 5.37
C PRO A 61 -0.60 11.83 5.36
N ALA A 62 -1.13 11.30 4.27
CA ALA A 62 -1.46 9.88 4.13
C ALA A 62 -0.88 9.29 2.84
N ALA A 63 -0.59 8.00 2.88
CA ALA A 63 -0.14 7.22 1.74
C ALA A 63 -0.76 5.82 1.74
N ALA A 64 -0.86 5.23 0.56
CA ALA A 64 -1.29 3.85 0.39
C ALA A 64 -0.42 3.12 -0.63
N SER A 65 -0.27 1.83 -0.43
CA SER A 65 0.35 0.86 -1.34
C SER A 65 -0.75 -0.08 -1.83
N PHE A 66 -1.03 -0.07 -3.13
CA PHE A 66 -2.09 -0.88 -3.74
C PHE A 66 -1.50 -1.94 -4.66
N LYS A 67 -2.15 -3.09 -4.68
CA LYS A 67 -1.83 -4.20 -5.56
C LYS A 67 -3.09 -4.96 -5.92
N HIS A 68 -3.31 -5.18 -7.24
CA HIS A 68 -4.47 -5.92 -7.74
C HIS A 68 -5.81 -5.40 -7.19
N VAL A 69 -5.97 -4.09 -7.22
CA VAL A 69 -7.20 -3.36 -6.82
C VAL A 69 -7.55 -3.51 -5.34
N SER A 70 -6.56 -3.79 -4.50
CA SER A 70 -6.71 -3.86 -3.04
C SER A 70 -5.51 -3.23 -2.33
N PRO A 71 -5.71 -2.64 -1.14
CA PRO A 71 -4.60 -2.11 -0.37
C PRO A 71 -3.73 -3.25 0.18
N ALA A 72 -2.43 -3.17 -0.07
CA ALA A 72 -1.40 -3.93 0.64
C ALA A 72 -1.04 -3.24 1.96
N GLY A 73 -1.16 -1.90 1.99
CA GLY A 73 -0.97 -1.10 3.17
C GLY A 73 -1.53 0.31 3.01
N ALA A 74 -1.85 0.94 4.13
CA ALA A 74 -2.32 2.32 4.22
C ALA A 74 -1.86 2.92 5.55
N ALA A 75 -1.44 4.18 5.55
CA ALA A 75 -0.90 4.81 6.75
C ALA A 75 -0.98 6.34 6.69
N VAL A 76 -0.86 6.93 7.87
CA VAL A 76 -0.70 8.37 8.05
C VAL A 76 0.66 8.69 8.66
N ALA A 77 1.07 9.96 8.61
CA ALA A 77 2.37 10.45 9.04
C ALA A 77 2.48 10.47 10.57
N ILE A 78 2.79 9.33 11.16
CA ILE A 78 3.16 9.19 12.57
C ILE A 78 4.65 8.86 12.65
N GLU A 79 5.36 9.52 13.55
CA GLU A 79 6.79 9.27 13.76
C GLU A 79 7.08 7.78 13.99
N MET A 80 8.14 7.27 13.38
CA MET A 80 8.54 5.88 13.49
C MET A 80 9.62 5.70 14.56
N SER A 81 9.52 4.59 15.31
CA SER A 81 10.63 4.13 16.15
C SER A 81 11.84 3.75 15.30
N GLU A 82 13.02 3.76 15.90
CA GLU A 82 14.26 3.31 15.22
C GLU A 82 14.15 1.85 14.73
N THR A 83 13.40 1.00 15.47
CA THR A 83 13.09 -0.37 15.04
C THR A 83 12.30 -0.39 13.73
N LEU A 84 11.23 0.39 13.64
CA LEU A 84 10.41 0.47 12.43
C LEU A 84 11.23 1.03 11.25
N LYS A 85 12.03 2.07 11.46
CA LYS A 85 12.91 2.60 10.41
C LYS A 85 13.85 1.53 9.85
N LYS A 86 14.43 0.70 10.72
CA LYS A 86 15.32 -0.40 10.32
C LYS A 86 14.61 -1.49 9.53
N ILE A 87 13.46 -1.99 10.02
CA ILE A 87 12.72 -3.05 9.32
C ILE A 87 12.08 -2.58 8.01
N TYR A 88 11.88 -1.27 7.85
CA TYR A 88 11.41 -0.67 6.60
C TYR A 88 12.55 -0.21 5.68
N PHE A 89 13.81 -0.41 6.11
CA PHE A 89 15.02 -0.03 5.37
C PHE A 89 15.07 1.47 5.02
N VAL A 90 14.71 2.32 5.98
CA VAL A 90 14.65 3.79 5.83
C VAL A 90 15.44 4.54 6.92
N ASP A 91 16.20 3.82 7.76
CA ASP A 91 17.01 4.38 8.84
C ASP A 91 18.17 5.24 8.34
N ASP A 92 18.51 5.15 7.06
CA ASP A 92 19.55 5.94 6.39
C ASP A 92 18.99 7.11 5.55
N LEU A 93 17.69 7.38 5.62
CA LEU A 93 17.03 8.43 4.84
C LEU A 93 16.43 9.53 5.71
N PRO A 94 16.56 10.81 5.31
CA PRO A 94 15.66 11.83 5.82
C PRO A 94 14.24 11.55 5.33
N LEU A 95 13.26 11.65 6.21
CA LEU A 95 11.86 11.39 5.90
C LEU A 95 11.03 12.63 6.20
N SER A 96 10.39 13.18 5.18
CA SER A 96 9.29 14.12 5.35
C SER A 96 8.06 13.42 5.97
N PRO A 97 7.05 14.16 6.45
CA PRO A 97 5.80 13.54 6.89
C PRO A 97 5.17 12.63 5.84
N LEU A 98 5.15 13.05 4.57
CA LEU A 98 4.60 12.24 3.47
C LEU A 98 5.44 10.99 3.21
N ALA A 99 6.78 11.11 3.21
CA ALA A 99 7.68 9.97 3.10
C ALA A 99 7.49 8.99 4.26
N THR A 100 7.26 9.49 5.48
CA THR A 100 6.96 8.67 6.66
C THR A 100 5.65 7.89 6.47
N ALA A 101 4.59 8.54 5.98
CA ALA A 101 3.33 7.86 5.67
C ALA A 101 3.52 6.74 4.64
N TYR A 102 4.28 6.99 3.57
CA TYR A 102 4.55 5.96 2.57
C TYR A 102 5.45 4.83 3.10
N ALA A 103 6.49 5.14 3.86
CA ALA A 103 7.31 4.11 4.49
C ALA A 103 6.49 3.16 5.36
N ARG A 104 5.53 3.70 6.13
CA ARG A 104 4.59 2.92 6.95
C ARG A 104 3.62 2.12 6.09
N ALA A 105 3.00 2.72 5.09
CA ALA A 105 2.03 2.06 4.23
C ALA A 105 2.65 0.84 3.51
N ARG A 106 3.84 1.02 2.93
CA ARG A 106 4.58 -0.05 2.27
C ARG A 106 5.15 -1.06 3.25
N GLY A 107 5.65 -0.57 4.38
CA GLY A 107 6.39 -1.37 5.36
C GLY A 107 5.56 -2.43 6.06
N ALA A 108 4.24 -2.24 6.15
CA ALA A 108 3.34 -3.17 6.80
C ALA A 108 3.32 -4.56 6.13
N ASP A 109 3.34 -4.60 4.79
CA ASP A 109 3.39 -5.82 4.00
C ASP A 109 4.31 -5.61 2.80
N ARG A 110 5.60 -5.75 3.02
CA ARG A 110 6.62 -5.51 2.01
C ARG A 110 6.58 -6.51 0.86
N MET A 111 6.11 -7.74 1.14
CA MET A 111 5.95 -8.78 0.12
C MET A 111 4.85 -8.42 -0.87
N SER A 112 3.65 -8.09 -0.38
CA SER A 112 2.53 -7.68 -1.23
C SER A 112 2.77 -6.32 -1.91
N SER A 113 3.57 -5.43 -1.31
CA SER A 113 3.89 -4.12 -1.87
C SER A 113 4.98 -4.14 -2.96
N TYR A 114 5.56 -5.29 -3.27
CA TYR A 114 6.50 -5.43 -4.37
C TYR A 114 5.80 -5.21 -5.72
N GLY A 115 6.15 -4.14 -6.42
CA GLY A 115 5.48 -3.72 -7.65
C GLY A 115 4.11 -3.08 -7.41
N ASP A 116 3.97 -2.34 -6.31
CA ASP A 116 2.75 -1.61 -5.93
C ASP A 116 2.43 -0.43 -6.86
N PHE A 117 1.22 0.09 -6.73
CA PHE A 117 0.83 1.42 -7.15
C PHE A 117 0.62 2.29 -5.91
N ILE A 118 1.27 3.45 -5.88
CA ILE A 118 1.36 4.32 -4.71
C ILE A 118 0.35 5.45 -4.84
N ALA A 119 -0.38 5.77 -3.78
CA ALA A 119 -1.12 7.01 -3.67
C ALA A 119 -0.56 7.88 -2.54
N LEU A 120 -0.50 9.18 -2.79
CA LEU A 120 -0.03 10.20 -1.86
C LEU A 120 -1.10 11.28 -1.72
N SER A 121 -1.46 11.64 -0.49
CA SER A 121 -2.51 12.64 -0.23
C SER A 121 -2.09 14.07 -0.51
N ASP A 122 -0.79 14.32 -0.62
CA ASP A 122 -0.18 15.63 -0.75
C ASP A 122 0.81 15.68 -1.92
N THR A 123 1.29 16.89 -2.24
CA THR A 123 2.35 17.07 -3.23
C THR A 123 3.55 16.21 -2.89
N CYS A 124 3.96 15.36 -3.84
CA CYS A 124 5.14 14.52 -3.68
C CYS A 124 6.40 15.38 -3.57
N ASP A 125 7.05 15.30 -2.43
CA ASP A 125 8.31 16.00 -2.14
C ASP A 125 9.54 15.14 -2.50
N VAL A 126 10.72 15.73 -2.35
CA VAL A 126 12.00 15.10 -2.72
C VAL A 126 12.29 13.85 -1.88
N GLU A 127 12.03 13.91 -0.57
CA GLU A 127 12.25 12.80 0.36
C GLU A 127 11.36 11.61 0.00
N THR A 128 10.10 11.86 -0.31
CA THR A 128 9.14 10.85 -0.76
C THR A 128 9.59 10.24 -2.11
N ALA A 129 9.99 11.08 -3.06
CA ALA A 129 10.47 10.62 -4.36
C ALA A 129 11.75 9.76 -4.25
N ARG A 130 12.67 10.13 -3.36
CA ARG A 130 13.89 9.33 -3.08
C ARG A 130 13.54 7.97 -2.49
N LEU A 131 12.59 7.91 -1.56
CA LEU A 131 12.12 6.65 -1.00
C LEU A 131 11.47 5.79 -2.09
N ILE A 132 10.55 6.33 -2.89
CA ILE A 132 9.91 5.63 -4.00
C ILE A 132 10.97 5.10 -4.99
N ASN A 133 11.99 5.90 -5.29
CA ASN A 133 13.03 5.51 -6.23
C ASN A 133 13.84 4.29 -5.78
N ARG A 134 13.93 4.04 -4.46
CA ARG A 134 14.63 2.90 -3.87
C ARG A 134 13.85 1.59 -3.94
N GLU A 135 12.53 1.67 -4.10
CA GLU A 135 11.63 0.52 -4.01
C GLU A 135 11.17 0.05 -5.41
N VAL A 136 10.76 -1.21 -5.51
CA VAL A 136 10.13 -1.74 -6.72
C VAL A 136 8.66 -1.37 -6.70
N SER A 137 8.25 -0.51 -7.62
CA SER A 137 6.91 0.05 -7.73
C SER A 137 6.54 0.25 -9.20
N ASP A 138 5.26 0.18 -9.52
CA ASP A 138 4.76 0.34 -10.90
C ASP A 138 4.35 1.77 -11.22
N GLY A 139 3.94 2.55 -10.23
CA GLY A 139 3.55 3.93 -10.44
C GLY A 139 3.11 4.64 -9.17
N VAL A 140 2.84 5.93 -9.32
CA VAL A 140 2.39 6.82 -8.25
C VAL A 140 1.34 7.79 -8.75
N ILE A 141 0.34 8.06 -7.90
CA ILE A 141 -0.65 9.12 -8.09
C ILE A 141 -0.57 10.11 -6.92
N ALA A 142 -0.53 11.39 -7.23
CA ALA A 142 -0.50 12.48 -6.28
C ALA A 142 -1.18 13.73 -6.86
N PRO A 143 -1.60 14.69 -6.01
CA PRO A 143 -2.19 15.94 -6.50
C PRO A 143 -1.19 16.83 -7.23
N ASP A 144 0.09 16.74 -6.85
CA ASP A 144 1.19 17.44 -7.52
C ASP A 144 2.55 16.83 -7.17
N TYR A 145 3.61 17.33 -7.79
CA TYR A 145 4.99 16.90 -7.59
C TYR A 145 5.90 18.13 -7.56
N THR A 146 6.83 18.22 -6.62
CA THR A 146 7.88 19.24 -6.74
C THR A 146 8.74 18.98 -7.98
N PRO A 147 9.35 20.00 -8.60
CA PRO A 147 10.17 19.82 -9.80
C PRO A 147 11.26 18.75 -9.63
N GLU A 148 11.94 18.77 -8.49
CA GLU A 148 13.02 17.82 -8.15
C GLU A 148 12.48 16.40 -7.94
N ALA A 149 11.33 16.25 -7.26
CA ALA A 149 10.67 14.96 -7.07
C ALA A 149 10.26 14.35 -8.42
N LEU A 150 9.70 15.18 -9.30
CA LEU A 150 9.29 14.76 -10.64
C LEU A 150 10.49 14.29 -11.48
N GLU A 151 11.62 14.97 -11.38
CA GLU A 151 12.86 14.57 -12.07
C GLU A 151 13.36 13.22 -11.58
N ILE A 152 13.42 13.00 -10.27
CA ILE A 152 13.81 11.72 -9.67
C ILE A 152 12.91 10.58 -10.20
N LEU A 153 11.60 10.78 -10.16
CA LEU A 153 10.63 9.77 -10.54
C LEU A 153 10.63 9.50 -12.05
N ARG A 154 10.83 10.51 -12.90
CA ARG A 154 10.95 10.35 -14.35
C ARG A 154 12.13 9.47 -14.76
N ASN A 155 13.23 9.51 -14.00
CA ASN A 155 14.41 8.68 -14.26
C ASN A 155 14.26 7.24 -13.76
N LYS A 156 13.28 6.95 -12.92
CA LYS A 156 13.01 5.59 -12.41
C LYS A 156 12.59 4.66 -13.55
N ARG A 157 12.96 3.36 -13.44
CA ARG A 157 12.67 2.33 -14.45
C ARG A 157 13.11 2.71 -15.86
N LYS A 158 14.28 3.35 -15.98
CA LYS A 158 14.83 3.80 -17.28
C LYS A 158 13.85 4.75 -18.02
N GLY A 159 13.14 5.60 -17.28
CA GLY A 159 12.24 6.58 -17.84
C GLY A 159 10.81 6.10 -18.12
N THR A 160 10.44 4.88 -17.70
CA THR A 160 9.12 4.30 -17.98
C THR A 160 8.19 4.23 -16.75
N TYR A 161 8.59 4.80 -15.62
CA TYR A 161 7.79 4.81 -14.40
C TYR A 161 6.49 5.58 -14.59
N ASN A 162 5.36 5.05 -14.08
CA ASN A 162 4.08 5.70 -14.23
C ASN A 162 3.91 6.80 -13.18
N ILE A 163 3.70 8.03 -13.63
CA ILE A 163 3.49 9.21 -12.78
C ILE A 163 2.18 9.86 -13.19
N ILE A 164 1.21 9.91 -12.27
CA ILE A 164 -0.13 10.44 -12.50
C ILE A 164 -0.35 11.62 -11.56
N LYS A 165 -0.73 12.76 -12.14
CA LYS A 165 -1.26 13.91 -11.41
C LYS A 165 -2.77 13.87 -11.44
N ILE A 166 -3.42 14.09 -10.29
CA ILE A 166 -4.88 14.12 -10.16
C ILE A 166 -5.38 15.49 -9.73
N ASP A 167 -6.52 15.89 -10.27
CA ASP A 167 -7.19 17.13 -9.86
C ASP A 167 -7.83 16.97 -8.48
N LEU A 168 -7.33 17.72 -7.50
CA LEU A 168 -7.87 17.77 -6.13
C LEU A 168 -9.33 18.24 -6.07
N ALA A 169 -9.76 19.07 -7.01
CA ALA A 169 -11.10 19.64 -7.02
C ALA A 169 -12.14 18.68 -7.61
N TYR A 170 -11.70 17.65 -8.33
CA TYR A 170 -12.62 16.68 -8.95
C TYR A 170 -13.43 15.92 -7.90
N ARG A 171 -14.73 15.83 -8.15
CA ARG A 171 -15.65 14.98 -7.40
C ARG A 171 -16.43 14.14 -8.39
N PRO A 172 -16.42 12.81 -8.24
CA PRO A 172 -17.18 11.93 -9.13
C PRO A 172 -18.69 12.11 -8.93
N ALA A 173 -19.45 11.73 -9.95
CA ALA A 173 -20.91 11.73 -9.88
C ALA A 173 -21.42 10.86 -8.70
N PRO A 174 -22.58 11.21 -8.09
CA PRO A 174 -23.12 10.46 -6.96
C PRO A 174 -23.65 9.06 -7.32
N ILE A 175 -23.82 8.80 -8.60
CA ILE A 175 -24.28 7.51 -9.14
C ILE A 175 -23.14 6.86 -9.93
N GLU A 176 -22.90 5.60 -9.66
CA GLU A 176 -21.90 4.81 -10.37
C GLU A 176 -22.52 3.61 -11.08
N HIS A 177 -21.90 3.21 -12.18
CA HIS A 177 -22.36 2.11 -13.03
C HIS A 177 -21.26 1.05 -13.19
N LYS A 178 -21.72 -0.20 -13.28
CA LYS A 178 -20.86 -1.34 -13.60
C LYS A 178 -21.57 -2.26 -14.59
N ASP A 179 -20.93 -2.57 -15.71
CA ASP A 179 -21.47 -3.47 -16.72
C ASP A 179 -20.97 -4.90 -16.49
N VAL A 180 -21.88 -5.85 -16.43
CA VAL A 180 -21.60 -7.28 -16.33
C VAL A 180 -22.52 -8.03 -17.28
N PHE A 181 -21.96 -8.80 -18.20
CA PHE A 181 -22.72 -9.57 -19.17
C PHE A 181 -23.71 -8.72 -20.02
N GLY A 182 -23.34 -7.46 -20.31
CA GLY A 182 -24.21 -6.53 -21.04
C GLY A 182 -25.36 -5.93 -20.23
N ILE A 183 -25.42 -6.22 -18.93
CA ILE A 183 -26.39 -5.63 -17.99
C ILE A 183 -25.67 -4.57 -17.17
N THR A 184 -26.21 -3.36 -17.14
CA THR A 184 -25.68 -2.26 -16.35
C THR A 184 -26.27 -2.32 -14.94
N PHE A 185 -25.39 -2.40 -13.96
CA PHE A 185 -25.71 -2.20 -12.54
C PHE A 185 -25.54 -0.73 -12.21
N GLU A 186 -26.50 -0.16 -11.52
CA GLU A 186 -26.50 1.23 -11.06
C GLU A 186 -26.65 1.27 -9.54
N GLN A 187 -25.84 2.09 -8.88
CA GLN A 187 -25.93 2.31 -7.44
C GLN A 187 -25.43 3.70 -7.06
N GLY A 188 -25.82 4.17 -5.89
CA GLY A 188 -25.18 5.32 -5.26
C GLY A 188 -23.75 5.00 -4.88
N ARG A 189 -22.86 5.96 -5.02
CA ARG A 189 -21.48 5.83 -4.53
C ARG A 189 -21.48 5.61 -3.01
N ASN A 190 -20.48 4.90 -2.51
CA ASN A 190 -20.27 4.78 -1.08
C ASN A 190 -19.71 6.12 -0.52
N GLU A 191 -20.62 7.01 -0.15
CA GLU A 191 -20.32 8.33 0.43
C GLU A 191 -20.35 8.33 1.96
N LEU A 192 -20.38 7.13 2.60
CA LEU A 192 -20.32 7.02 4.05
C LEU A 192 -19.05 7.71 4.56
N LYS A 193 -19.24 8.79 5.31
CA LYS A 193 -18.14 9.49 5.98
C LYS A 193 -17.68 8.67 7.18
N ILE A 194 -16.40 8.32 7.21
CA ILE A 194 -15.78 7.59 8.31
C ILE A 194 -15.00 8.59 9.15
N ASP A 195 -15.59 8.94 10.30
CA ASP A 195 -15.00 9.84 11.29
C ASP A 195 -15.31 9.37 12.73
N GLU A 196 -14.89 10.13 13.71
CA GLU A 196 -15.07 9.78 15.13
C GLU A 196 -16.54 9.63 15.57
N THR A 197 -17.50 10.15 14.79
CA THR A 197 -18.93 10.01 15.11
C THR A 197 -19.38 8.55 15.08
N LEU A 198 -18.75 7.71 14.26
CA LEU A 198 -19.00 6.27 14.19
C LEU A 198 -18.57 5.53 15.48
N LEU A 199 -17.73 6.14 16.31
CA LEU A 199 -17.21 5.55 17.55
C LEU A 199 -17.93 6.09 18.80
N GLN A 200 -18.99 6.89 18.68
CA GLN A 200 -19.70 7.48 19.80
C GLN A 200 -20.61 6.49 20.53
N GLU A 201 -21.23 5.58 19.78
CA GLU A 201 -22.10 4.56 20.36
C GLU A 201 -21.28 3.31 20.70
N MET A 202 -21.00 3.11 21.97
CA MET A 202 -20.21 1.98 22.48
C MET A 202 -21.11 1.01 23.25
N PRO A 203 -21.50 -0.13 22.66
CA PRO A 203 -22.36 -1.12 23.35
C PRO A 203 -21.59 -1.97 24.36
N THR A 204 -20.29 -1.76 24.50
CA THR A 204 -19.40 -2.48 25.41
C THR A 204 -19.43 -1.90 26.82
N ARG A 205 -19.01 -2.70 27.82
CA ARG A 205 -18.88 -2.22 29.21
C ARG A 205 -17.81 -1.13 29.36
N ASN A 206 -16.70 -1.28 28.62
CA ASN A 206 -15.68 -0.24 28.55
C ASN A 206 -16.16 0.83 27.57
N GLN A 207 -16.26 2.07 28.03
CA GLN A 207 -16.70 3.24 27.27
C GLN A 207 -15.51 4.15 26.88
N GLU A 208 -14.28 3.72 27.18
CA GLU A 208 -13.09 4.49 26.89
C GLU A 208 -12.30 3.85 25.76
N ILE A 209 -12.03 4.63 24.72
CA ILE A 209 -11.12 4.29 23.62
C ILE A 209 -10.01 5.34 23.63
N PRO A 210 -8.73 4.96 23.83
CA PRO A 210 -7.60 5.89 23.72
C PRO A 210 -7.56 6.59 22.36
N ALA A 211 -7.05 7.82 22.32
CA ALA A 211 -7.05 8.62 21.08
C ALA A 211 -6.29 7.94 19.92
N GLU A 212 -5.17 7.29 20.24
CA GLU A 212 -4.40 6.50 19.26
C GLU A 212 -5.21 5.32 18.72
N ALA A 213 -5.99 4.64 19.56
CA ALA A 213 -6.83 3.54 19.13
C ALA A 213 -8.02 4.01 18.29
N LYS A 214 -8.62 5.17 18.58
CA LYS A 214 -9.64 5.79 17.72
C LYS A 214 -9.09 6.09 16.34
N ARG A 215 -7.93 6.74 16.27
CA ARG A 215 -7.25 7.00 15.00
C ARG A 215 -7.01 5.70 14.22
N ASP A 216 -6.48 4.67 14.87
CA ASP A 216 -6.16 3.39 14.22
C ASP A 216 -7.43 2.66 13.75
N LEU A 217 -8.55 2.76 14.48
CA LEU A 217 -9.85 2.25 14.06
C LEU A 217 -10.36 2.98 12.80
N LEU A 218 -10.23 4.31 12.74
CA LEU A 218 -10.61 5.07 11.54
C LEU A 218 -9.77 4.65 10.32
N ILE A 219 -8.45 4.46 10.51
CA ILE A 219 -7.57 3.97 9.44
C ILE A 219 -8.03 2.59 8.97
N ALA A 220 -8.34 1.68 9.89
CA ALA A 220 -8.82 0.35 9.53
C ALA A 220 -10.14 0.40 8.76
N LEU A 221 -11.12 1.18 9.22
CA LEU A 221 -12.42 1.32 8.56
C LEU A 221 -12.30 1.93 7.16
N ILE A 222 -11.53 3.00 7.00
CA ILE A 222 -11.29 3.63 5.69
C ILE A 222 -10.55 2.66 4.77
N THR A 223 -9.55 1.93 5.26
CA THR A 223 -8.85 0.91 4.48
C THR A 223 -9.82 -0.17 3.99
N LEU A 224 -10.73 -0.65 4.84
CA LEU A 224 -11.72 -1.67 4.48
C LEU A 224 -12.77 -1.16 3.48
N LYS A 225 -13.09 0.12 3.49
CA LYS A 225 -14.01 0.73 2.49
C LYS A 225 -13.50 0.51 1.06
N TYR A 226 -12.19 0.44 0.86
CA TYR A 226 -11.50 0.25 -0.43
C TYR A 226 -10.91 -1.15 -0.60
N THR A 227 -11.34 -2.11 0.22
CA THR A 227 -10.86 -3.50 0.18
C THR A 227 -11.97 -4.44 -0.28
N GLN A 228 -11.65 -5.33 -1.22
CA GLN A 228 -12.57 -6.34 -1.72
C GLN A 228 -13.07 -7.24 -0.58
N SER A 229 -14.39 -7.40 -0.49
CA SER A 229 -15.06 -8.25 0.52
C SER A 229 -14.86 -9.77 0.21
N ASN A 230 -14.82 -10.67 1.22
CA ASN A 230 -14.73 -10.37 2.64
C ASN A 230 -13.39 -9.72 2.95
N SER A 231 -13.39 -8.79 3.87
CA SER A 231 -12.19 -8.06 4.24
C SER A 231 -12.05 -7.89 5.75
N VAL A 232 -10.82 -7.93 6.25
CA VAL A 232 -10.44 -7.70 7.65
C VAL A 232 -9.16 -6.88 7.67
N CYS A 233 -9.07 -5.91 8.59
CA CYS A 233 -7.89 -5.07 8.76
C CYS A 233 -7.51 -4.98 10.23
N TYR A 234 -6.23 -5.19 10.54
CA TYR A 234 -5.60 -4.83 11.80
C TYR A 234 -4.82 -3.54 11.60
N ALA A 235 -4.98 -2.59 12.49
CA ALA A 235 -4.27 -1.31 12.45
C ALA A 235 -3.59 -1.01 13.78
N LYS A 236 -2.42 -0.36 13.71
CA LYS A 236 -1.64 0.05 14.88
C LYS A 236 -0.71 1.21 14.51
N ASP A 237 -0.60 2.16 15.44
CA ASP A 237 0.36 3.27 15.37
C ASP A 237 0.28 4.05 14.05
N GLY A 238 -0.95 4.32 13.58
CA GLY A 238 -1.17 5.13 12.38
C GLY A 238 -1.07 4.37 11.06
N GLN A 239 -1.10 3.03 11.07
CA GLN A 239 -1.01 2.22 9.86
C GLN A 239 -1.80 0.93 9.92
N ALA A 240 -2.26 0.43 8.78
CA ALA A 240 -2.71 -0.95 8.64
C ALA A 240 -1.51 -1.88 8.73
N ILE A 241 -1.57 -2.90 9.59
CA ILE A 241 -0.48 -3.87 9.80
C ILE A 241 -0.80 -5.27 9.26
N GLY A 242 -2.07 -5.52 8.93
CA GLY A 242 -2.48 -6.77 8.30
C GLY A 242 -3.83 -6.60 7.63
N ILE A 243 -3.89 -6.83 6.32
CA ILE A 243 -5.10 -6.70 5.51
C ILE A 243 -5.39 -8.03 4.83
N GLY A 244 -6.55 -8.59 5.12
CA GLY A 244 -7.13 -9.71 4.38
C GLY A 244 -8.17 -9.19 3.41
N ALA A 245 -8.09 -9.59 2.14
CA ALA A 245 -8.94 -9.10 1.06
C ALA A 245 -9.48 -10.23 0.21
N GLY A 246 -10.73 -10.09 -0.27
CA GLY A 246 -11.31 -10.92 -1.32
C GLY A 246 -11.50 -12.40 -0.96
N GLN A 247 -11.62 -12.74 0.32
CA GLN A 247 -11.81 -14.12 0.74
C GLN A 247 -13.29 -14.50 0.79
N GLN A 248 -13.62 -15.71 0.32
CA GLN A 248 -15.00 -16.23 0.35
C GLN A 248 -15.45 -16.56 1.78
N SER A 249 -14.52 -16.96 2.65
CA SER A 249 -14.79 -17.25 4.05
C SER A 249 -14.23 -16.14 4.96
N ARG A 250 -15.08 -15.62 5.87
CA ARG A 250 -14.65 -14.61 6.84
C ARG A 250 -13.55 -15.12 7.77
N ILE A 251 -13.62 -16.39 8.19
CA ILE A 251 -12.58 -16.96 9.05
C ILE A 251 -11.23 -17.06 8.32
N HIS A 252 -11.22 -17.40 7.03
CA HIS A 252 -10.00 -17.40 6.23
C HIS A 252 -9.46 -15.98 6.05
N CYS A 253 -10.34 -15.01 5.86
CA CYS A 253 -9.94 -13.61 5.76
C CYS A 253 -9.31 -13.11 7.06
N THR A 254 -9.91 -13.44 8.22
CA THR A 254 -9.37 -13.08 9.53
C THR A 254 -8.01 -13.71 9.78
N ARG A 255 -7.83 -14.98 9.43
CA ARG A 255 -6.54 -15.67 9.54
C ARG A 255 -5.48 -15.02 8.66
N LEU A 256 -5.83 -14.70 7.40
CA LEU A 256 -4.92 -14.03 6.47
C LEU A 256 -4.45 -12.67 7.00
N ALA A 257 -5.39 -11.84 7.47
CA ALA A 257 -5.06 -10.55 8.06
C ALA A 257 -4.21 -10.70 9.34
N GLY A 258 -4.57 -11.68 10.20
CA GLY A 258 -3.83 -12.00 11.42
C GLY A 258 -2.39 -12.43 11.13
N ASN A 259 -2.19 -13.36 10.21
CA ASN A 259 -0.85 -13.81 9.80
C ASN A 259 0.03 -12.65 9.32
N LYS A 260 -0.53 -11.72 8.54
CA LYS A 260 0.21 -10.52 8.11
C LYS A 260 0.59 -9.62 9.28
N ALA A 261 -0.33 -9.43 10.23
CA ALA A 261 -0.04 -8.68 11.45
C ALA A 261 1.04 -9.36 12.31
N ASP A 262 1.00 -10.69 12.43
CA ASP A 262 2.02 -11.47 13.13
C ASP A 262 3.40 -11.32 12.46
N ILE A 263 3.47 -11.40 11.13
CA ILE A 263 4.69 -11.16 10.35
C ILE A 263 5.23 -9.75 10.63
N TRP A 264 4.37 -8.73 10.67
CA TRP A 264 4.78 -7.36 11.00
C TRP A 264 5.44 -7.28 12.38
N TYR A 265 4.89 -7.93 13.41
CA TYR A 265 5.49 -8.01 14.74
C TYR A 265 6.79 -8.82 14.74
N LEU A 266 6.80 -9.99 14.10
CA LEU A 266 7.96 -10.87 14.06
C LEU A 266 9.16 -10.23 13.34
N ARG A 267 8.93 -9.40 12.33
CA ARG A 267 10.00 -8.63 11.67
C ARG A 267 10.73 -7.68 12.63
N GLN A 268 10.11 -7.27 13.72
CA GLN A 268 10.70 -6.42 14.76
C GLN A 268 11.48 -7.22 15.82
N HIS A 269 11.42 -8.56 15.77
CA HIS A 269 12.09 -9.41 16.74
C HIS A 269 13.63 -9.33 16.55
N PRO A 270 14.43 -9.26 17.64
CA PRO A 270 15.89 -9.14 17.54
C PRO A 270 16.57 -10.23 16.70
N LYS A 271 16.07 -11.47 16.73
CA LYS A 271 16.60 -12.56 15.89
C LYS A 271 16.47 -12.26 14.40
N VAL A 272 15.35 -11.66 13.98
CA VAL A 272 15.12 -11.29 12.56
C VAL A 272 15.95 -10.06 12.18
N MET A 273 15.97 -9.05 13.04
CA MET A 273 16.71 -7.81 12.79
C MET A 273 18.22 -8.03 12.68
N ASN A 274 18.74 -9.02 13.41
CA ASN A 274 20.19 -9.35 13.48
C ASN A 274 20.59 -10.51 12.57
N LEU A 275 19.79 -10.87 11.56
CA LEU A 275 20.20 -11.87 10.57
C LEU A 275 21.54 -11.48 9.93
N PRO A 276 22.49 -12.42 9.81
CA PRO A 276 23.85 -12.17 9.32
C PRO A 276 23.87 -12.03 7.79
N TRP A 277 23.50 -10.86 7.31
CA TRP A 277 23.42 -10.57 5.88
C TRP A 277 24.77 -10.62 5.20
N LYS A 278 24.81 -11.18 4.00
CA LYS A 278 25.96 -11.06 3.10
C LYS A 278 26.08 -9.62 2.58
N GLU A 279 27.29 -9.22 2.22
CA GLU A 279 27.52 -7.94 1.57
C GLU A 279 26.73 -7.81 0.26
N LYS A 280 26.23 -6.60 -0.02
CA LYS A 280 25.57 -6.23 -1.28
C LYS A 280 24.27 -6.99 -1.60
N ILE A 281 23.63 -7.60 -0.60
CA ILE A 281 22.34 -8.24 -0.82
C ILE A 281 21.25 -7.18 -1.13
N ARG A 282 20.40 -7.47 -2.12
CA ARG A 282 19.29 -6.58 -2.49
C ARG A 282 18.18 -6.60 -1.45
N ARG A 283 17.44 -5.50 -1.32
CA ARG A 283 16.29 -5.42 -0.36
C ARG A 283 15.24 -6.50 -0.61
N ALA A 284 14.86 -6.74 -1.87
CA ALA A 284 13.90 -7.78 -2.22
C ALA A 284 14.35 -9.18 -1.75
N ASP A 285 15.66 -9.48 -1.86
CA ASP A 285 16.20 -10.75 -1.39
C ASP A 285 16.19 -10.83 0.14
N ARG A 286 16.42 -9.70 0.84
CA ARG A 286 16.25 -9.63 2.30
C ARG A 286 14.79 -9.85 2.70
N ASP A 287 13.83 -9.19 2.03
CA ASP A 287 12.41 -9.36 2.31
C ASP A 287 11.97 -10.82 2.12
N ASN A 288 12.37 -11.47 1.01
CA ASN A 288 12.09 -12.88 0.75
C ASN A 288 12.71 -13.80 1.81
N THR A 289 13.98 -13.54 2.19
CA THR A 289 14.67 -14.34 3.21
C THR A 289 14.00 -14.20 4.58
N ILE A 290 13.59 -12.99 4.96
CA ILE A 290 12.88 -12.76 6.22
C ILE A 290 11.51 -13.46 6.20
N ASP A 291 10.77 -13.38 5.09
CA ASP A 291 9.48 -14.02 4.95
C ASP A 291 9.58 -15.54 5.14
N ILE A 292 10.54 -16.19 4.46
CA ILE A 292 10.85 -17.61 4.63
C ILE A 292 11.27 -17.94 6.06
N TYR A 293 12.14 -17.12 6.68
CA TYR A 293 12.63 -17.34 8.04
C TYR A 293 11.54 -17.30 9.10
N ILE A 294 10.52 -16.46 8.89
CA ILE A 294 9.38 -16.28 9.80
C ILE A 294 8.28 -17.33 9.54
N SER A 295 8.18 -17.83 8.29
CA SER A 295 7.12 -18.76 7.90
C SER A 295 7.27 -20.14 8.55
N ASP A 296 6.18 -20.87 8.67
CA ASP A 296 6.18 -22.28 9.15
C ASP A 296 6.83 -23.24 8.14
N ASP A 297 6.98 -22.81 6.88
CA ASP A 297 7.53 -23.61 5.77
C ASP A 297 9.06 -23.52 5.65
N TYR A 298 9.74 -22.85 6.60
CA TYR A 298 11.17 -22.59 6.51
C TYR A 298 12.02 -23.86 6.33
N MET A 299 11.60 -24.97 6.90
CA MET A 299 12.32 -26.25 6.81
C MET A 299 12.32 -26.82 5.40
N ASP A 300 11.24 -26.65 4.65
CA ASP A 300 11.11 -27.16 3.29
C ASP A 300 11.87 -26.33 2.28
N VAL A 301 12.01 -25.03 2.53
CA VAL A 301 12.67 -24.07 1.64
C VAL A 301 14.18 -23.97 1.89
N LEU A 302 14.62 -24.31 3.11
CA LEU A 302 16.04 -24.24 3.51
C LEU A 302 16.95 -25.27 2.84
N THR A 303 16.39 -26.32 2.24
CA THR A 303 17.16 -27.45 1.71
C THR A 303 17.93 -27.13 0.42
N ASP A 304 17.59 -26.09 -0.32
CA ASP A 304 18.09 -25.88 -1.68
C ASP A 304 18.91 -24.57 -1.93
N GLY A 305 19.76 -24.18 -1.00
CA GLY A 305 20.74 -23.11 -1.27
C GLY A 305 20.21 -21.68 -1.27
N THR A 306 18.94 -21.45 -0.99
CA THR A 306 18.35 -20.09 -0.93
C THR A 306 18.95 -19.27 0.21
N TRP A 307 19.21 -19.91 1.35
CA TRP A 307 19.86 -19.29 2.51
C TRP A 307 21.31 -18.95 2.27
N GLU A 308 22.04 -19.84 1.60
CA GLU A 308 23.45 -19.65 1.29
C GLU A 308 23.68 -18.48 0.34
N GLN A 309 22.66 -18.09 -0.41
CA GLN A 309 22.72 -16.87 -1.25
C GLN A 309 22.56 -15.58 -0.45
N SER A 310 21.81 -15.59 0.64
CA SER A 310 21.38 -14.40 1.37
C SER A 310 22.08 -14.22 2.71
N VAL A 311 22.31 -15.30 3.47
CA VAL A 311 22.87 -15.26 4.82
C VAL A 311 24.02 -16.25 5.00
N SER A 312 24.86 -16.00 6.02
CA SER A 312 25.95 -16.92 6.37
C SER A 312 25.37 -18.10 7.14
N TYR A 313 25.40 -19.28 6.53
CA TYR A 313 24.87 -20.54 7.05
C TYR A 313 25.40 -20.94 8.44
N THR A 314 26.66 -20.63 8.73
CA THR A 314 27.30 -20.93 10.02
C THR A 314 26.67 -20.21 11.21
N HIS A 315 26.04 -19.06 11.00
CA HIS A 315 25.41 -18.28 12.07
C HIS A 315 23.94 -18.71 12.34
N LEU A 316 23.27 -19.29 11.38
CA LEU A 316 21.90 -19.78 11.57
C LEU A 316 21.85 -21.05 12.40
N ARG A 317 22.74 -22.00 12.19
CA ARG A 317 22.85 -23.24 12.99
C ARG A 317 23.07 -23.00 14.48
N ALA A 318 23.72 -21.91 14.87
CA ALA A 318 23.98 -21.59 16.26
C ALA A 318 22.72 -21.20 17.05
N HIS A 319 21.61 -20.89 16.36
CA HIS A 319 20.33 -20.51 16.97
C HIS A 319 19.31 -21.65 17.05
N GLU A 320 19.53 -22.76 16.33
CA GLU A 320 18.64 -23.94 16.35
C GLU A 320 18.93 -24.90 17.51
N THR A 321 20.03 -24.73 18.22
CA THR A 321 20.47 -25.64 19.30
C THR A 321 20.29 -25.06 20.71
N GLY A 322 19.51 -23.98 20.85
CA GLY A 322 19.26 -23.33 22.13
C GLY A 322 17.82 -23.35 22.58
#